data_acd7a22376b8f6b30e39dd4fa063d1b1
#
_entry.id   acd7a22376b8f6b30e39dd4fa063d1b1
#
_cell.length_a   1.000
_cell.length_b   1.000
_cell.length_c   1.000
_cell.angle_alpha   90.00
_cell.angle_beta   90.00
_cell.angle_gamma   90.00
#
_symmetry.space_group_name_H-M   'P 1'
#
loop_
_entity.id
_entity.type
_entity.pdbx_description
1 polymer ?
#
loop_
_entity_poly.entity_id
_entity_poly.type
_entity_poly.pdbx_seq_one_letter_code
_entity_poly.pdbx_strand_id
1 'polypeptide(L)'
;MEYPEYIQYSIDLIRRAERLALKMQPERGFWLAFSGGKDSQCIYHLAKLAGVKFEAHYAVTTLDHPELVHFIRRCYPDVIWDHHKRTFLQLCIYKKMLPTRQARFCCQELKESAGAGHCTIIGVRKAESSRRAKREELERVHKDKAKRKSLELNEMEEQDFQCVGGKDKITLAPILHWTDEQVWHFLNNVVKVEHCELYDQGYHRLGCMFCPMSSEKSIRKYEARFPKWKENIIKTIHKLRENGFANAYQDLTDEEIYEWWVSKRNMKEWYYDLKYQGKLWQE
;
A
#
# COMPACT_ATOMS: atom_id res chain seq x y z
N MET A 1 24.67 -16.74 15.87
CA MET A 1 23.38 -16.59 16.59
C MET A 1 22.39 -17.47 15.84
N GLU A 2 21.77 -18.41 16.50
CA GLU A 2 20.78 -19.31 15.89
C GLU A 2 19.40 -18.61 15.95
N TYR A 3 18.78 -18.43 14.79
CA TYR A 3 17.46 -17.81 14.69
C TYR A 3 16.37 -18.89 14.69
N PRO A 4 15.15 -18.58 15.17
CA PRO A 4 13.98 -19.42 14.94
C PRO A 4 13.82 -19.79 13.46
N GLU A 5 13.36 -21.01 13.18
CA GLU A 5 13.27 -21.58 11.83
C GLU A 5 12.60 -20.66 10.81
N TYR A 6 11.49 -19.99 11.18
CA TYR A 6 10.77 -19.09 10.27
C TYR A 6 11.59 -17.85 9.88
N ILE A 7 12.48 -17.36 10.77
CA ILE A 7 13.39 -16.24 10.49
C ILE A 7 14.51 -16.71 9.57
N GLN A 8 15.13 -17.85 9.92
CA GLN A 8 16.20 -18.42 9.12
C GLN A 8 15.73 -18.72 7.70
N TYR A 9 14.55 -19.32 7.56
CA TYR A 9 13.92 -19.56 6.27
C TYR A 9 13.79 -18.27 5.44
N SER A 10 13.30 -17.19 6.03
CA SER A 10 13.12 -15.90 5.34
C SER A 10 14.46 -15.28 4.92
N ILE A 11 15.50 -15.39 5.78
CA ILE A 11 16.86 -14.94 5.46
C ILE A 11 17.42 -15.73 4.26
N ASP A 12 17.29 -17.04 4.29
CA ASP A 12 17.82 -17.92 3.23
C ASP A 12 17.06 -17.74 1.93
N LEU A 13 15.75 -17.48 1.98
CA LEU A 13 14.95 -17.16 0.82
C LEU A 13 15.41 -15.84 0.16
N ILE A 14 15.69 -14.81 0.95
CA ILE A 14 16.21 -13.52 0.45
C ILE A 14 17.60 -13.73 -0.18
N ARG A 15 18.51 -14.47 0.48
CA ARG A 15 19.86 -14.77 -0.03
C ARG A 15 19.80 -15.51 -1.36
N ARG A 16 18.98 -16.53 -1.47
CA ARG A 16 18.81 -17.29 -2.72
C ARG A 16 18.30 -16.43 -3.87
N ALA A 17 17.41 -15.47 -3.55
CA ALA A 17 16.84 -14.56 -4.55
C ALA A 17 17.78 -13.39 -4.92
N GLU A 18 18.89 -13.15 -4.20
CA GLU A 18 19.80 -12.04 -4.49
C GLU A 18 20.41 -12.11 -5.89
N ARG A 19 20.77 -13.31 -6.34
CA ARG A 19 21.28 -13.52 -7.71
C ARG A 19 20.31 -12.96 -8.76
N LEU A 20 19.01 -13.12 -8.56
CA LEU A 20 17.98 -12.58 -9.42
C LEU A 20 17.95 -11.05 -9.37
N ALA A 21 18.01 -10.46 -8.18
CA ALA A 21 18.01 -9.01 -8.00
C ALA A 21 19.24 -8.36 -8.67
N LEU A 22 20.43 -8.94 -8.47
CA LEU A 22 21.67 -8.44 -9.07
C LEU A 22 21.71 -8.62 -10.59
N LYS A 23 21.09 -9.67 -11.14
CA LYS A 23 20.96 -9.84 -12.59
C LYS A 23 20.09 -8.77 -13.21
N MET A 24 19.01 -8.34 -12.52
CA MET A 24 18.12 -7.28 -12.97
C MET A 24 18.71 -5.88 -12.72
N GLN A 25 19.36 -5.68 -11.58
CA GLN A 25 19.91 -4.41 -11.13
C GLN A 25 21.25 -4.60 -10.42
N PRO A 26 22.37 -4.72 -11.17
CA PRO A 26 23.68 -5.05 -10.59
C PRO A 26 24.15 -4.04 -9.54
N GLU A 27 23.87 -2.76 -9.74
CA GLU A 27 24.31 -1.68 -8.86
C GLU A 27 23.41 -1.49 -7.65
N ARG A 28 22.11 -1.80 -7.74
CA ARG A 28 21.12 -1.51 -6.71
C ARG A 28 20.66 -2.73 -5.93
N GLY A 29 20.68 -3.91 -6.54
CA GLY A 29 20.14 -5.12 -5.97
C GLY A 29 18.61 -5.11 -5.88
N PHE A 30 18.08 -5.46 -4.72
CA PHE A 30 16.63 -5.44 -4.50
C PHE A 30 16.05 -4.05 -4.36
N TRP A 31 14.85 -3.85 -4.89
CA TRP A 31 13.96 -2.77 -4.50
C TRP A 31 13.13 -3.22 -3.30
N LEU A 32 13.30 -2.63 -2.13
CA LEU A 32 12.53 -2.98 -0.95
C LEU A 32 11.39 -1.97 -0.75
N ALA A 33 10.14 -2.44 -0.83
CA ALA A 33 8.96 -1.60 -0.62
C ALA A 33 8.76 -1.33 0.87
N PHE A 34 9.20 -0.17 1.32
CA PHE A 34 9.11 0.26 2.71
C PHE A 34 7.90 1.17 2.94
N SER A 35 7.16 0.97 4.01
CA SER A 35 5.98 1.79 4.37
C SER A 35 5.98 2.28 5.82
N GLY A 36 7.03 1.99 6.58
CA GLY A 36 7.11 2.28 8.02
C GLY A 36 6.20 1.42 8.91
N GLY A 37 5.35 0.57 8.32
CA GLY A 37 4.53 -0.38 9.06
C GLY A 37 5.33 -1.62 9.49
N LYS A 38 4.84 -2.36 10.51
CA LYS A 38 5.50 -3.52 11.11
C LYS A 38 6.00 -4.55 10.10
N ASP A 39 5.20 -4.86 9.07
CA ASP A 39 5.56 -5.86 8.06
C ASP A 39 6.72 -5.36 7.17
N SER A 40 6.74 -4.07 6.82
CA SER A 40 7.84 -3.47 6.06
C SER A 40 9.12 -3.31 6.88
N GLN A 41 9.00 -3.09 8.20
CA GLN A 41 10.14 -3.12 9.10
C GLN A 41 10.75 -4.54 9.15
N CYS A 42 9.93 -5.59 9.22
CA CYS A 42 10.42 -6.97 9.19
C CYS A 42 11.26 -7.25 7.94
N ILE A 43 10.76 -6.97 6.74
CA ILE A 43 11.50 -7.24 5.51
C ILE A 43 12.77 -6.41 5.40
N TYR A 44 12.77 -5.17 5.91
CA TYR A 44 13.94 -4.32 5.94
C TYR A 44 15.06 -4.91 6.82
N HIS A 45 14.73 -5.33 8.04
CA HIS A 45 15.70 -5.93 8.95
C HIS A 45 16.13 -7.34 8.50
N LEU A 46 15.23 -8.13 7.89
CA LEU A 46 15.58 -9.41 7.28
C LEU A 46 16.57 -9.24 6.13
N ALA A 47 16.39 -8.24 5.27
CA ALA A 47 17.34 -7.95 4.19
C ALA A 47 18.73 -7.54 4.75
N LYS A 48 18.77 -6.75 5.83
CA LYS A 48 20.03 -6.44 6.54
C LYS A 48 20.69 -7.68 7.14
N LEU A 49 19.93 -8.57 7.79
CA LEU A 49 20.44 -9.81 8.36
C LEU A 49 20.87 -10.80 7.27
N ALA A 50 20.21 -10.81 6.14
CA ALA A 50 20.63 -11.60 4.99
C ALA A 50 21.96 -11.13 4.38
N GLY A 51 22.34 -9.87 4.62
CA GLY A 51 23.57 -9.27 4.08
C GLY A 51 23.49 -9.00 2.57
N VAL A 52 22.29 -8.89 2.01
CA VAL A 52 22.07 -8.68 0.58
C VAL A 52 22.08 -7.20 0.20
N LYS A 53 22.33 -6.93 -1.08
CA LYS A 53 22.28 -5.56 -1.62
C LYS A 53 20.83 -5.14 -1.89
N PHE A 54 20.41 -4.02 -1.32
CA PHE A 54 19.07 -3.47 -1.52
C PHE A 54 18.99 -1.96 -1.31
N GLU A 55 18.01 -1.35 -1.92
CA GLU A 55 17.55 0.01 -1.64
C GLU A 55 16.13 -0.03 -1.09
N ALA A 56 15.90 0.58 0.08
CA ALA A 56 14.58 0.68 0.67
C ALA A 56 13.88 1.97 0.20
N HIS A 57 12.66 1.85 -0.29
CA HIS A 57 11.91 2.94 -0.91
C HIS A 57 10.57 3.17 -0.24
N TYR A 58 10.32 4.41 0.17
CA TYR A 58 9.05 4.86 0.69
C TYR A 58 8.30 5.71 -0.34
N ALA A 59 7.20 5.18 -0.84
CA ALA A 59 6.33 5.88 -1.78
C ALA A 59 5.50 6.95 -1.05
N VAL A 60 5.82 8.23 -1.25
CA VAL A 60 5.16 9.37 -0.61
C VAL A 60 3.77 9.56 -1.20
N THR A 61 2.74 9.12 -0.47
CA THR A 61 1.34 9.20 -0.94
C THR A 61 0.69 10.55 -0.68
N THR A 62 1.28 11.35 0.20
CA THR A 62 0.71 12.60 0.75
C THR A 62 -0.58 12.40 1.57
N LEU A 63 -0.94 11.16 1.90
CA LEU A 63 -2.08 10.78 2.75
C LEU A 63 -1.66 10.00 3.99
N ASP A 64 -0.37 9.84 4.22
CA ASP A 64 0.12 9.07 5.35
C ASP A 64 0.05 9.91 6.64
N HIS A 65 -0.06 9.22 7.78
CA HIS A 65 -0.06 9.86 9.09
C HIS A 65 1.22 10.66 9.34
N PRO A 66 1.15 11.88 9.88
CA PRO A 66 2.34 12.66 10.23
C PRO A 66 3.31 11.90 11.15
N GLU A 67 2.79 11.16 12.14
CA GLU A 67 3.56 10.36 13.08
C GLU A 67 4.35 9.26 12.35
N LEU A 68 3.74 8.62 11.36
CA LEU A 68 4.41 7.61 10.55
C LEU A 68 5.54 8.24 9.71
N VAL A 69 5.30 9.41 9.13
CA VAL A 69 6.30 10.16 8.37
C VAL A 69 7.48 10.56 9.26
N HIS A 70 7.21 11.04 10.47
CA HIS A 70 8.25 11.37 11.46
C HIS A 70 9.03 10.14 11.91
N PHE A 71 8.33 9.04 12.18
CA PHE A 71 8.94 7.77 12.54
C PHE A 71 9.91 7.28 11.46
N ILE A 72 9.50 7.27 10.20
CA ILE A 72 10.37 6.83 9.09
C ILE A 72 11.61 7.72 9.01
N ARG A 73 11.46 9.04 9.07
CA ARG A 73 12.61 9.97 9.00
C ARG A 73 13.60 9.78 10.13
N ARG A 74 13.11 9.52 11.34
CA ARG A 74 13.93 9.36 12.53
C ARG A 74 14.63 8.01 12.58
N CYS A 75 13.89 6.93 12.35
CA CYS A 75 14.38 5.57 12.57
C CYS A 75 14.98 4.91 11.32
N TYR A 76 14.67 5.42 10.12
CA TYR A 76 15.09 4.86 8.83
C TYR A 76 15.60 5.95 7.89
N PRO A 77 16.70 6.65 8.25
CA PRO A 77 17.22 7.78 7.47
C PRO A 77 17.80 7.37 6.12
N ASP A 78 18.12 6.10 5.93
CA ASP A 78 18.63 5.51 4.68
C ASP A 78 17.53 5.12 3.69
N VAL A 79 16.26 5.27 4.06
CA VAL A 79 15.13 5.01 3.15
C VAL A 79 15.02 6.14 2.12
N ILE A 80 14.93 5.76 0.86
CA ILE A 80 14.75 6.68 -0.26
C ILE A 80 13.28 7.10 -0.35
N TRP A 81 13.04 8.41 -0.47
CA TRP A 81 11.71 8.98 -0.54
C TRP A 81 11.29 9.20 -1.99
N ASP A 82 10.38 8.36 -2.47
CA ASP A 82 9.86 8.47 -3.83
C ASP A 82 8.71 9.47 -3.91
N HIS A 83 9.00 10.65 -4.43
CA HIS A 83 8.01 11.69 -4.65
C HIS A 83 7.36 11.54 -6.03
N HIS A 84 6.04 11.62 -6.06
CA HIS A 84 5.27 11.60 -7.31
C HIS A 84 5.04 13.01 -7.85
N LYS A 85 4.82 13.11 -9.17
CA LYS A 85 4.53 14.41 -9.82
C LYS A 85 3.29 15.11 -9.27
N ARG A 86 2.35 14.36 -8.67
CA ARG A 86 1.09 14.86 -8.13
C ARG A 86 0.86 14.34 -6.74
N THR A 87 0.37 15.21 -5.86
CA THR A 87 -0.21 14.80 -4.58
C THR A 87 -1.49 14.00 -4.81
N PHE A 88 -2.00 13.33 -3.78
CA PHE A 88 -3.26 12.58 -3.88
C PHE A 88 -4.43 13.46 -4.39
N LEU A 89 -4.61 14.67 -3.86
CA LEU A 89 -5.69 15.56 -4.27
C LEU A 89 -5.51 16.07 -5.72
N GLN A 90 -4.28 16.41 -6.11
CA GLN A 90 -3.96 16.76 -7.50
C GLN A 90 -4.19 15.58 -8.46
N LEU A 91 -3.94 14.36 -8.00
CA LEU A 91 -4.20 13.16 -8.78
C LEU A 91 -5.72 12.94 -8.98
N CYS A 92 -6.54 13.20 -7.95
CA CYS A 92 -7.99 13.16 -8.09
C CYS A 92 -8.48 14.15 -9.15
N ILE A 93 -7.99 15.39 -9.11
CA ILE A 93 -8.34 16.42 -10.11
C ILE A 93 -7.91 15.98 -11.52
N TYR A 94 -6.69 15.46 -11.67
CA TYR A 94 -6.18 14.97 -12.95
C TYR A 94 -7.01 13.82 -13.51
N LYS A 95 -7.45 12.88 -12.65
CA LYS A 95 -8.31 11.75 -13.03
C LYS A 95 -9.79 12.14 -13.14
N LYS A 96 -10.16 13.37 -12.80
CA LYS A 96 -11.53 13.90 -12.79
C LYS A 96 -12.52 13.07 -11.94
N MET A 97 -12.03 12.43 -10.90
CA MET A 97 -12.85 11.60 -10.00
C MET A 97 -12.15 11.35 -8.66
N LEU A 98 -12.93 10.99 -7.63
CA LEU A 98 -12.41 10.42 -6.40
C LEU A 98 -12.12 8.91 -6.57
N PRO A 99 -11.09 8.39 -5.91
CA PRO A 99 -10.83 6.95 -5.94
C PRO A 99 -11.90 6.19 -5.17
N THR A 100 -12.29 5.03 -5.69
CA THR A 100 -13.24 4.12 -5.06
C THR A 100 -12.62 2.75 -4.82
N ARG A 101 -13.36 1.82 -4.21
CA ARG A 101 -12.92 0.42 -4.06
C ARG A 101 -12.67 -0.26 -5.41
N GLN A 102 -13.39 0.13 -6.45
CA GLN A 102 -13.25 -0.40 -7.80
C GLN A 102 -12.17 0.35 -8.59
N ALA A 103 -12.17 1.69 -8.52
CA ALA A 103 -11.24 2.56 -9.24
C ALA A 103 -10.09 3.01 -8.30
N ARG A 104 -9.11 2.13 -8.09
CA ARG A 104 -7.98 2.32 -7.17
C ARG A 104 -6.77 2.98 -7.84
N PHE A 105 -7.00 3.98 -8.69
CA PHE A 105 -5.91 4.65 -9.41
C PHE A 105 -4.86 5.26 -8.47
N CYS A 106 -5.23 5.69 -7.25
CA CYS A 106 -4.28 6.20 -6.27
C CYS A 106 -3.23 5.15 -5.86
N CYS A 107 -3.63 3.89 -5.62
CA CYS A 107 -2.68 2.82 -5.36
C CYS A 107 -1.81 2.52 -6.57
N GLN A 108 -2.41 2.48 -7.76
CA GLN A 108 -1.71 2.19 -9.01
C GLN A 108 -0.63 3.24 -9.31
N GLU A 109 -0.97 4.52 -9.20
CA GLU A 109 -0.05 5.63 -9.54
C GLU A 109 0.97 5.90 -8.42
N LEU A 110 0.53 5.88 -7.13
CA LEU A 110 1.36 6.31 -6.02
C LEU A 110 2.12 5.18 -5.31
N LYS A 111 1.82 3.90 -5.57
CA LYS A 111 2.47 2.77 -4.89
C LYS A 111 2.84 1.63 -5.82
N GLU A 112 1.89 1.15 -6.64
CA GLU A 112 2.06 -0.10 -7.38
C GLU A 112 2.99 0.03 -8.60
N SER A 113 3.19 1.24 -9.12
CA SER A 113 4.12 1.52 -10.22
C SER A 113 5.59 1.52 -9.79
N ALA A 114 5.87 1.63 -8.50
CA ALA A 114 7.22 1.61 -7.96
C ALA A 114 7.88 0.22 -8.09
N GLY A 115 9.20 0.19 -8.24
CA GLY A 115 9.97 -1.05 -8.38
C GLY A 115 9.81 -1.78 -9.72
N ALA A 116 9.29 -1.10 -10.76
CA ALA A 116 9.26 -1.65 -12.11
C ALA A 116 10.69 -1.96 -12.61
N GLY A 117 10.88 -3.11 -13.27
CA GLY A 117 12.20 -3.57 -13.73
C GLY A 117 13.14 -4.06 -12.61
N HIS A 118 12.61 -4.30 -11.39
CA HIS A 118 13.37 -4.78 -10.23
C HIS A 118 12.80 -6.09 -9.69
N CYS A 119 13.65 -6.82 -8.95
CA CYS A 119 13.18 -7.79 -7.97
C CYS A 119 12.81 -7.00 -6.69
N THR A 120 11.52 -6.99 -6.36
CA THR A 120 10.97 -6.16 -5.29
C THR A 120 10.65 -7.00 -4.06
N ILE A 121 11.27 -6.71 -2.92
CA ILE A 121 10.88 -7.30 -1.63
C ILE A 121 9.65 -6.58 -1.10
N ILE A 122 8.62 -7.34 -0.72
CA ILE A 122 7.35 -6.82 -0.22
C ILE A 122 6.94 -7.48 1.10
N GLY A 123 6.44 -6.67 2.05
CA GLY A 123 5.94 -7.14 3.35
C GLY A 123 4.48 -7.59 3.27
N VAL A 124 4.17 -8.61 2.46
CA VAL A 124 2.82 -9.17 2.32
C VAL A 124 2.73 -10.48 3.07
N ARG A 125 1.61 -10.68 3.80
CA ARG A 125 1.32 -11.93 4.53
C ARG A 125 -0.02 -12.52 4.13
N LYS A 126 -0.11 -13.87 4.07
CA LYS A 126 -1.36 -14.59 3.77
C LYS A 126 -2.46 -14.29 4.80
N ALA A 127 -2.09 -14.12 6.06
CA ALA A 127 -3.01 -13.84 7.17
C ALA A 127 -3.77 -12.50 7.05
N GLU A 128 -3.32 -11.55 6.23
CA GLU A 128 -3.94 -10.23 6.15
C GLU A 128 -5.27 -10.19 5.37
N SER A 129 -5.50 -11.10 4.44
CA SER A 129 -6.76 -11.19 3.69
C SER A 129 -6.84 -12.42 2.80
N SER A 130 -8.08 -12.87 2.47
CA SER A 130 -8.36 -13.96 1.53
C SER A 130 -7.72 -13.75 0.14
N ARG A 131 -7.59 -12.49 -0.30
CA ARG A 131 -6.92 -12.15 -1.57
C ARG A 131 -5.41 -12.37 -1.48
N ARG A 132 -4.80 -12.10 -0.31
CA ARG A 132 -3.36 -12.31 -0.08
C ARG A 132 -3.05 -13.77 0.20
N ALA A 133 -4.00 -14.55 0.70
CA ALA A 133 -3.85 -16.00 0.88
C ALA A 133 -3.53 -16.76 -0.41
N LYS A 134 -3.83 -16.17 -1.57
CA LYS A 134 -3.55 -16.72 -2.92
C LYS A 134 -2.21 -16.27 -3.50
N ARG A 135 -1.37 -15.57 -2.72
CA ARG A 135 -0.05 -15.12 -3.16
C ARG A 135 0.98 -16.22 -2.97
N GLU A 136 1.99 -16.19 -3.83
CA GLU A 136 3.20 -17.02 -3.72
C GLU A 136 4.38 -16.19 -3.25
N GLU A 137 5.42 -16.83 -2.74
CA GLU A 137 6.60 -16.16 -2.21
C GLU A 137 7.38 -15.41 -3.29
N LEU A 138 7.44 -15.98 -4.49
CA LEU A 138 8.07 -15.36 -5.65
C LEU A 138 7.08 -15.34 -6.81
N GLU A 139 6.74 -14.14 -7.27
CA GLU A 139 5.80 -13.96 -8.39
C GLU A 139 6.32 -12.96 -9.40
N ARG A 140 6.14 -13.27 -10.67
CA ARG A 140 6.18 -12.26 -11.72
C ARG A 140 4.86 -11.49 -11.77
N VAL A 141 4.92 -10.20 -11.52
CA VAL A 141 3.75 -9.31 -11.58
C VAL A 141 3.72 -8.65 -12.96
N HIS A 142 2.65 -8.92 -13.69
CA HIS A 142 2.36 -8.32 -14.99
C HIS A 142 1.11 -7.45 -14.90
N LYS A 143 1.00 -6.41 -15.76
CA LYS A 143 -0.19 -5.55 -15.86
C LYS A 143 -1.44 -6.39 -16.16
N ASP A 144 -1.31 -7.34 -17.06
CA ASP A 144 -2.33 -8.34 -17.33
C ASP A 144 -2.26 -9.43 -16.25
N LYS A 145 -3.37 -9.62 -15.53
CA LYS A 145 -3.44 -10.60 -14.44
C LYS A 145 -3.27 -12.04 -14.93
N ALA A 146 -3.68 -12.34 -16.16
CA ALA A 146 -3.55 -13.66 -16.77
C ALA A 146 -2.08 -14.05 -17.02
N LYS A 147 -1.20 -13.07 -17.11
CA LYS A 147 0.25 -13.25 -17.31
C LYS A 147 1.06 -13.25 -16.00
N ARG A 148 0.39 -13.22 -14.85
CA ARG A 148 1.06 -13.43 -13.56
C ARG A 148 1.44 -14.88 -13.44
N LYS A 149 2.69 -15.13 -13.08
CA LYS A 149 3.25 -16.49 -12.96
C LYS A 149 3.93 -16.62 -11.59
N SER A 150 3.68 -17.72 -10.90
CA SER A 150 4.53 -18.18 -9.80
C SER A 150 5.88 -18.57 -10.39
N LEU A 151 6.95 -18.26 -9.69
CA LEU A 151 8.32 -18.57 -10.13
C LEU A 151 8.98 -19.42 -9.05
N GLU A 152 9.73 -20.41 -9.48
CA GLU A 152 10.60 -21.20 -8.60
C GLU A 152 12.05 -20.81 -8.81
N LEU A 153 12.74 -20.45 -7.73
CA LEU A 153 14.11 -19.93 -7.79
C LEU A 153 15.13 -20.89 -8.47
N ASN A 154 14.85 -22.18 -8.39
CA ASN A 154 15.74 -23.21 -8.97
C ASN A 154 15.45 -23.49 -10.44
N GLU A 155 14.30 -23.07 -10.96
CA GLU A 155 13.83 -23.38 -12.32
C GLU A 155 13.84 -22.15 -13.24
N MET A 156 14.40 -21.02 -12.77
CA MET A 156 14.42 -19.78 -13.56
C MET A 156 15.44 -19.88 -14.69
N GLU A 157 14.94 -19.89 -15.91
CA GLU A 157 15.71 -19.84 -17.13
C GLU A 157 16.05 -18.40 -17.56
N GLU A 158 17.02 -18.22 -18.46
CA GLU A 158 17.39 -16.89 -18.98
C GLU A 158 16.24 -16.15 -19.63
N GLN A 159 15.29 -16.86 -20.21
CA GLN A 159 14.09 -16.31 -20.84
C GLN A 159 13.17 -15.58 -19.84
N ASP A 160 13.13 -16.02 -18.58
CA ASP A 160 12.33 -15.40 -17.53
C ASP A 160 12.83 -13.98 -17.18
N PHE A 161 14.11 -13.70 -17.42
CA PHE A 161 14.71 -12.38 -17.19
C PHE A 161 14.52 -11.42 -18.36
N GLN A 162 14.60 -11.92 -19.60
CA GLN A 162 14.45 -11.09 -20.81
C GLN A 162 13.05 -10.48 -20.93
N CYS A 163 12.06 -11.09 -20.30
CA CYS A 163 10.68 -10.66 -20.35
C CYS A 163 10.28 -9.66 -19.23
N VAL A 164 11.16 -9.31 -18.30
CA VAL A 164 10.86 -8.32 -17.23
C VAL A 164 11.27 -6.93 -17.71
N GLY A 165 10.45 -6.36 -18.59
CA GLY A 165 10.67 -5.01 -19.13
C GLY A 165 9.52 -4.06 -18.82
N GLY A 166 9.76 -2.78 -18.94
CA GLY A 166 8.74 -1.73 -18.80
C GLY A 166 8.16 -1.63 -17.40
N LYS A 167 6.86 -1.97 -17.21
CA LYS A 167 6.17 -1.91 -15.90
C LYS A 167 6.15 -3.23 -15.13
N ASP A 168 6.74 -4.26 -15.67
CA ASP A 168 6.78 -5.58 -15.01
C ASP A 168 7.81 -5.59 -13.88
N LYS A 169 7.55 -6.40 -12.88
CA LYS A 169 8.47 -6.64 -11.77
C LYS A 169 8.33 -8.05 -11.24
N ILE A 170 9.37 -8.52 -10.59
CA ILE A 170 9.31 -9.73 -9.78
C ILE A 170 9.11 -9.31 -8.33
N THR A 171 8.23 -9.97 -7.59
CA THR A 171 8.00 -9.69 -6.17
C THR A 171 8.40 -10.88 -5.33
N LEU A 172 9.19 -10.62 -4.29
CA LEU A 172 9.59 -11.56 -3.26
C LEU A 172 8.89 -11.20 -1.95
N ALA A 173 8.15 -12.15 -1.36
CA ALA A 173 7.41 -11.96 -0.12
C ALA A 173 7.98 -12.88 0.99
N PRO A 174 9.11 -12.55 1.63
CA PRO A 174 9.84 -13.46 2.53
C PRO A 174 9.11 -13.74 3.85
N ILE A 175 8.11 -12.94 4.20
CA ILE A 175 7.29 -13.11 5.40
C ILE A 175 5.85 -13.55 5.08
N LEU A 176 5.65 -14.15 3.90
CA LEU A 176 4.32 -14.49 3.38
C LEU A 176 3.50 -15.37 4.35
N HIS A 177 4.17 -16.28 5.04
CA HIS A 177 3.57 -17.23 5.98
C HIS A 177 3.62 -16.80 7.45
N TRP A 178 4.20 -15.63 7.76
CA TRP A 178 4.32 -15.18 9.14
C TRP A 178 2.97 -14.80 9.75
N THR A 179 2.81 -15.14 11.03
CA THR A 179 1.70 -14.67 11.87
C THR A 179 1.96 -13.27 12.41
N ASP A 180 0.96 -12.63 13.01
CA ASP A 180 1.14 -11.33 13.68
C ASP A 180 2.08 -11.46 14.89
N GLU A 181 2.00 -12.55 15.63
CA GLU A 181 2.88 -12.85 16.77
C GLU A 181 4.34 -12.96 16.33
N GLN A 182 4.61 -13.65 15.21
CA GLN A 182 5.95 -13.79 14.66
C GLN A 182 6.54 -12.45 14.20
N VAL A 183 5.71 -11.59 13.61
CA VAL A 183 6.10 -10.22 13.22
C VAL A 183 6.54 -9.43 14.46
N TRP A 184 5.71 -9.40 15.51
CA TRP A 184 6.04 -8.66 16.74
C TRP A 184 7.19 -9.28 17.51
N HIS A 185 7.26 -10.61 17.57
CA HIS A 185 8.42 -11.30 18.16
C HIS A 185 9.73 -10.91 17.48
N PHE A 186 9.74 -10.90 16.15
CA PHE A 186 10.93 -10.50 15.40
C PHE A 186 11.35 -9.05 15.70
N LEU A 187 10.40 -8.10 15.64
CA LEU A 187 10.70 -6.69 15.87
C LEU A 187 11.13 -6.39 17.31
N ASN A 188 10.42 -6.96 18.30
CA ASN A 188 10.62 -6.60 19.71
C ASN A 188 11.71 -7.42 20.39
N ASN A 189 11.88 -8.70 20.02
CA ASN A 189 12.75 -9.63 20.75
C ASN A 189 14.04 -9.96 19.99
N VAL A 190 13.99 -10.02 18.66
CA VAL A 190 15.14 -10.40 17.83
C VAL A 190 15.94 -9.17 17.41
N VAL A 191 15.32 -8.25 16.66
CA VAL A 191 16.02 -7.04 16.19
C VAL A 191 15.94 -5.87 17.17
N LYS A 192 14.98 -5.89 18.09
CA LYS A 192 14.79 -4.91 19.17
C LYS A 192 14.76 -3.47 18.67
N VAL A 193 13.86 -3.21 17.73
CA VAL A 193 13.71 -1.90 17.09
C VAL A 193 12.42 -1.23 17.52
N GLU A 194 12.41 0.08 17.47
CA GLU A 194 11.21 0.88 17.71
C GLU A 194 10.16 0.63 16.63
N HIS A 195 8.89 0.80 16.99
CA HIS A 195 7.77 0.86 16.07
C HIS A 195 7.06 2.22 16.15
N CYS A 196 6.25 2.53 15.15
CA CYS A 196 5.48 3.77 15.15
C CYS A 196 4.46 3.76 16.29
N GLU A 197 4.43 4.83 17.09
CA GLU A 197 3.53 5.02 18.25
C GLU A 197 2.04 4.84 17.95
N LEU A 198 1.64 4.91 16.68
CA LEU A 198 0.27 4.64 16.27
C LEU A 198 -0.19 3.22 16.62
N TYR A 199 0.73 2.25 16.70
CA TYR A 199 0.39 0.89 17.14
C TYR A 199 -0.03 0.87 18.61
N ASP A 200 0.62 1.67 19.48
CA ASP A 200 0.28 1.81 20.89
C ASP A 200 -1.05 2.56 21.09
N GLN A 201 -1.43 3.38 20.11
CA GLN A 201 -2.73 4.07 20.05
C GLN A 201 -3.86 3.18 19.48
N GLY A 202 -3.61 1.86 19.31
CA GLY A 202 -4.59 0.88 18.87
C GLY A 202 -4.83 0.82 17.36
N TYR A 203 -3.91 1.35 16.54
CA TYR A 203 -3.93 1.11 15.10
C TYR A 203 -3.31 -0.25 14.79
N HIS A 204 -4.09 -1.18 14.27
CA HIS A 204 -3.58 -2.51 13.88
C HIS A 204 -2.81 -2.51 12.57
N ARG A 205 -3.04 -1.50 11.75
CA ARG A 205 -2.42 -1.35 10.44
C ARG A 205 -2.17 0.12 10.12
N LEU A 206 -0.95 0.44 9.69
CA LEU A 206 -0.59 1.75 9.20
C LEU A 206 -0.71 1.82 7.68
N GLY A 207 -1.25 2.92 7.17
CA GLY A 207 -1.46 3.15 5.74
C GLY A 207 -2.06 4.53 5.50
N CYS A 208 -2.46 4.78 4.25
CA CYS A 208 -3.09 6.07 3.91
C CYS A 208 -4.34 6.31 4.77
N MET A 209 -4.43 7.48 5.36
CA MET A 209 -5.67 8.02 5.93
C MET A 209 -6.74 8.05 4.84
N PHE A 210 -7.95 8.38 5.04
CA PHE A 210 -8.98 8.54 3.99
C PHE A 210 -8.89 7.57 2.81
N CYS A 211 -8.36 6.35 3.03
CA CYS A 211 -8.22 5.34 1.98
C CYS A 211 -9.60 4.81 1.58
N PRO A 212 -9.94 4.72 0.28
CA PRO A 212 -11.21 4.14 -0.15
C PRO A 212 -11.39 2.68 0.28
N MET A 213 -10.30 1.98 0.66
CA MET A 213 -10.36 0.61 1.19
C MET A 213 -10.59 0.56 2.70
N SER A 214 -10.42 1.66 3.42
CA SER A 214 -10.69 1.75 4.86
C SER A 214 -12.19 1.65 5.15
N SER A 215 -12.55 1.21 6.35
CA SER A 215 -13.94 1.25 6.82
C SER A 215 -14.40 2.71 7.01
N GLU A 216 -15.70 2.94 6.94
CA GLU A 216 -16.28 4.24 7.28
C GLU A 216 -15.86 4.67 8.69
N LYS A 217 -15.98 3.78 9.67
CA LYS A 217 -15.54 4.04 11.06
C LYS A 217 -14.09 4.54 11.14
N SER A 218 -13.19 3.98 10.33
CA SER A 218 -11.79 4.45 10.29
C SER A 218 -11.67 5.85 9.70
N ILE A 219 -12.43 6.15 8.64
CA ILE A 219 -12.43 7.48 8.03
C ILE A 219 -12.97 8.52 9.01
N ARG A 220 -14.05 8.22 9.75
CA ARG A 220 -14.59 9.12 10.78
C ARG A 220 -13.57 9.42 11.89
N LYS A 221 -12.74 8.45 12.28
CA LYS A 221 -11.63 8.73 13.21
C LYS A 221 -10.62 9.73 12.62
N TYR A 222 -10.32 9.61 11.33
CA TYR A 222 -9.42 10.56 10.67
C TYR A 222 -10.02 11.94 10.50
N GLU A 223 -11.32 12.05 10.22
CA GLU A 223 -12.04 13.34 10.19
C GLU A 223 -11.92 14.08 11.52
N ALA A 224 -12.16 13.39 12.63
CA ALA A 224 -12.06 13.97 13.97
C ALA A 224 -10.63 14.41 14.30
N ARG A 225 -9.63 13.62 13.90
CA ARG A 225 -8.22 13.92 14.20
C ARG A 225 -7.59 14.94 13.25
N PHE A 226 -8.03 14.96 11.99
CA PHE A 226 -7.45 15.77 10.91
C PHE A 226 -8.54 16.51 10.12
N PRO A 227 -9.30 17.44 10.73
CA PRO A 227 -10.44 18.08 10.09
C PRO A 227 -10.06 18.84 8.80
N LYS A 228 -8.87 19.43 8.75
CA LYS A 228 -8.36 20.09 7.54
C LYS A 228 -8.26 19.17 6.32
N TRP A 229 -8.07 17.87 6.53
CA TRP A 229 -8.07 16.91 5.42
C TRP A 229 -9.46 16.73 4.83
N LYS A 230 -10.51 16.63 5.66
CA LYS A 230 -11.90 16.63 5.20
C LYS A 230 -12.21 17.87 4.37
N GLU A 231 -11.88 19.04 4.88
CA GLU A 231 -12.07 20.32 4.16
C GLU A 231 -11.36 20.33 2.80
N ASN A 232 -10.12 19.85 2.74
CA ASN A 232 -9.35 19.79 1.49
C ASN A 232 -9.93 18.80 0.48
N ILE A 233 -10.50 17.68 0.94
CA ILE A 233 -11.22 16.73 0.07
C ILE A 233 -12.50 17.39 -0.46
N ILE A 234 -13.28 18.08 0.37
CA ILE A 234 -14.49 18.81 -0.05
C ILE A 234 -14.14 19.89 -1.08
N LYS A 235 -13.10 20.70 -0.84
CA LYS A 235 -12.59 21.66 -1.83
C LYS A 235 -12.16 21.00 -3.14
N THR A 236 -11.65 19.77 -3.06
CA THR A 236 -11.29 19.01 -4.25
C THR A 236 -12.53 18.52 -4.99
N ILE A 237 -13.57 18.09 -4.27
CA ILE A 237 -14.89 17.74 -4.84
C ILE A 237 -15.48 18.94 -5.60
N HIS A 238 -15.44 20.13 -5.02
CA HIS A 238 -15.88 21.36 -5.70
C HIS A 238 -15.20 21.52 -7.08
N LYS A 239 -13.86 21.45 -7.11
CA LYS A 239 -13.09 21.53 -8.36
C LYS A 239 -13.39 20.38 -9.34
N LEU A 240 -13.69 19.19 -8.84
CA LEU A 240 -14.07 18.07 -9.66
C LEU A 240 -15.42 18.30 -10.33
N ARG A 241 -16.39 18.91 -9.63
CA ARG A 241 -17.70 19.25 -10.16
C ARG A 241 -17.64 20.29 -11.28
N GLU A 242 -16.78 21.28 -11.15
CA GLU A 242 -16.49 22.23 -12.24
C GLU A 242 -16.01 21.51 -13.52
N ASN A 243 -15.41 20.33 -13.38
CA ASN A 243 -14.93 19.48 -14.47
C ASN A 243 -15.89 18.34 -14.84
N GLY A 244 -17.13 18.39 -14.40
CA GLY A 244 -18.18 17.45 -14.78
C GLY A 244 -18.33 16.22 -13.91
N PHE A 245 -17.62 16.13 -12.77
CA PHE A 245 -17.80 15.04 -11.82
C PHE A 245 -19.20 15.13 -11.16
N ALA A 246 -19.89 13.99 -11.09
CA ALA A 246 -21.23 13.87 -10.53
C ALA A 246 -22.32 14.75 -11.19
N ASN A 247 -22.18 15.08 -12.47
CA ASN A 247 -23.13 15.91 -13.22
C ASN A 247 -24.59 15.42 -13.18
N ALA A 248 -24.82 14.11 -13.05
CA ALA A 248 -26.17 13.55 -12.89
C ALA A 248 -26.81 13.85 -11.53
N TYR A 249 -26.06 14.47 -10.60
CA TYR A 249 -26.45 14.74 -9.20
C TYR A 249 -26.12 16.19 -8.82
N GLN A 250 -26.55 17.13 -9.67
CA GLN A 250 -26.23 18.56 -9.50
C GLN A 250 -26.87 19.20 -8.27
N ASP A 251 -27.95 18.63 -7.78
CA ASP A 251 -28.68 19.06 -6.59
C ASP A 251 -28.04 18.63 -5.27
N LEU A 252 -26.97 17.82 -5.32
CA LEU A 252 -26.19 17.50 -4.14
C LEU A 252 -25.19 18.61 -3.82
N THR A 253 -24.94 18.84 -2.53
CA THR A 253 -23.84 19.67 -2.06
C THR A 253 -22.50 18.94 -2.15
N ASP A 254 -21.39 19.66 -2.01
CA ASP A 254 -20.05 19.04 -2.01
C ASP A 254 -19.85 18.15 -0.77
N GLU A 255 -20.47 18.52 0.35
CA GLU A 255 -20.50 17.74 1.59
C GLU A 255 -21.29 16.45 1.41
N GLU A 256 -22.45 16.49 0.76
CA GLU A 256 -23.23 15.27 0.48
C GLU A 256 -22.46 14.32 -0.45
N ILE A 257 -21.74 14.81 -1.44
CA ILE A 257 -20.88 14.00 -2.28
C ILE A 257 -19.71 13.40 -1.46
N TYR A 258 -19.17 14.16 -0.51
CA TYR A 258 -18.17 13.63 0.42
C TYR A 258 -18.75 12.50 1.28
N GLU A 259 -19.94 12.68 1.85
CA GLU A 259 -20.64 11.67 2.65
C GLU A 259 -20.92 10.38 1.83
N TRP A 260 -21.38 10.53 0.59
CA TRP A 260 -21.49 9.42 -0.32
C TRP A 260 -20.14 8.68 -0.48
N TRP A 261 -19.06 9.40 -0.75
CA TRP A 261 -17.74 8.81 -0.95
C TRP A 261 -17.25 8.04 0.29
N VAL A 262 -17.50 8.55 1.47
CA VAL A 262 -17.18 7.91 2.75
C VAL A 262 -18.04 6.66 2.98
N SER A 263 -19.32 6.68 2.60
CA SER A 263 -20.25 5.55 2.76
C SER A 263 -19.87 4.29 1.96
N LYS A 264 -19.05 4.43 0.91
CA LYS A 264 -18.64 3.34 -0.01
C LYS A 264 -19.79 2.70 -0.80
N ARG A 265 -20.97 3.28 -0.78
CA ARG A 265 -22.16 2.79 -1.46
C ARG A 265 -22.15 3.16 -2.95
N ASN A 266 -23.00 2.47 -3.71
CA ASN A 266 -23.31 2.91 -5.08
C ASN A 266 -23.93 4.31 -5.04
N MET A 267 -23.49 5.23 -5.94
CA MET A 267 -23.95 6.63 -5.95
C MET A 267 -25.45 6.74 -6.18
N LYS A 268 -25.99 5.95 -7.12
CA LYS A 268 -27.41 5.98 -7.46
C LYS A 268 -28.28 5.51 -6.29
N GLU A 269 -27.90 4.44 -5.62
CA GLU A 269 -28.62 3.90 -4.45
C GLU A 269 -28.55 4.88 -3.29
N TRP A 270 -27.37 5.43 -3.00
CA TRP A 270 -27.16 6.39 -1.93
C TRP A 270 -27.98 7.67 -2.14
N TYR A 271 -27.99 8.19 -3.38
CA TYR A 271 -28.77 9.37 -3.77
C TYR A 271 -30.29 9.11 -3.60
N TYR A 272 -30.76 7.95 -4.04
CA TYR A 272 -32.18 7.58 -3.88
C TYR A 272 -32.58 7.54 -2.41
N ASP A 273 -31.78 6.90 -1.57
CA ASP A 273 -32.04 6.83 -0.14
C ASP A 273 -32.05 8.22 0.52
N LEU A 274 -31.10 9.09 0.15
CA LEU A 274 -31.03 10.44 0.66
C LEU A 274 -32.29 11.28 0.31
N LYS A 275 -32.79 11.14 -0.91
CA LYS A 275 -33.88 11.98 -1.42
C LYS A 275 -35.28 11.42 -1.13
N TYR A 276 -35.43 10.11 -1.00
CA TYR A 276 -36.74 9.48 -1.00
C TYR A 276 -37.06 8.67 0.27
N GLN A 277 -36.10 8.09 0.98
CA GLN A 277 -36.38 7.35 2.21
C GLN A 277 -36.86 8.25 3.36
N GLY A 278 -36.48 9.53 3.38
CA GLY A 278 -37.02 10.50 4.34
C GLY A 278 -38.49 10.85 4.12
N LYS A 279 -39.08 10.51 2.97
CA LYS A 279 -40.48 10.82 2.63
C LYS A 279 -41.45 9.66 2.89
N LEU A 280 -40.95 8.42 3.01
CA LEU A 280 -41.78 7.25 3.25
C LEU A 280 -42.29 7.11 4.70
N TRP A 281 -41.83 7.97 5.61
CA TRP A 281 -42.25 7.98 7.03
C TRP A 281 -43.05 9.23 7.42
N GLN A 282 -43.51 10.02 6.44
CA GLN A 282 -44.32 11.22 6.66
C GLN A 282 -45.77 11.11 6.12
N GLU A 283 -46.17 9.91 5.67
CA GLU A 283 -47.55 9.54 5.39
C GLU A 283 -47.96 8.47 6.43
#